data_17fc18dae1f0392107997bf4cd50de8e
#
_entry.id   17fc18dae1f0392107997bf4cd50de8e
#
_cell.length_a   1.000
_cell.length_b   1.000
_cell.length_c   1.000
_cell.angle_alpha   90.00
_cell.angle_beta   90.00
_cell.angle_gamma   90.00
#
_symmetry.space_group_name_H-M   'P 1'
#
loop_
_entity.id
_entity.type
_entity.pdbx_description
1 polymer ?
#
loop_
_entity_poly.entity_id
_entity_poly.type
_entity_poly.pdbx_seq_one_letter_code
_entity_poly.pdbx_strand_id
1 'polypeptide(L)'
;MKKLTWSIGMMAVLVFGLIIPSTFAGSSNDEGYSPEMKAKIEETKKELKKFTDERALTAKHLKTFDELDFVVFTNQEWTRLHESHSKDVKVNWPDGHSTKGIDKHIEDLKAMFVYAPDTNIKVHPVKIGSGEWTSVIGVMAGTFTKPMPIGNGKFIQPTGKKYSINMCTMGHWKDGVMVEEWLFWDNATYMKQLGIGN
;
A
#
# COMPACT_ATOMS: atom_id res chain seq x y z
N MET A 1 -48.89 19.65 -11.06
CA MET A 1 -47.64 18.86 -11.21
C MET A 1 -46.58 19.76 -11.84
N LYS A 2 -45.69 20.33 -11.03
CA LYS A 2 -44.61 21.20 -11.50
C LYS A 2 -43.35 20.35 -11.64
N LYS A 3 -42.84 20.25 -12.87
CA LYS A 3 -41.57 19.58 -13.18
C LYS A 3 -40.41 20.47 -12.70
N LEU A 4 -39.62 19.99 -11.76
CA LEU A 4 -38.40 20.64 -11.29
C LEU A 4 -37.25 20.19 -12.20
N THR A 5 -36.81 21.07 -13.09
CA THR A 5 -35.65 20.88 -13.95
C THR A 5 -34.40 21.21 -13.13
N TRP A 6 -33.58 20.22 -12.84
CA TRP A 6 -32.24 20.42 -12.25
C TRP A 6 -31.28 20.83 -13.37
N SER A 7 -30.83 22.07 -13.28
CA SER A 7 -29.73 22.58 -14.10
C SER A 7 -28.42 22.05 -13.51
N ILE A 8 -27.76 21.17 -14.25
CA ILE A 8 -26.39 20.73 -13.94
C ILE A 8 -25.47 21.88 -14.32
N GLY A 9 -25.02 22.63 -13.31
CA GLY A 9 -23.98 23.61 -13.47
C GLY A 9 -22.66 22.92 -13.79
N MET A 10 -22.28 22.98 -15.05
CA MET A 10 -20.99 22.53 -15.55
C MET A 10 -19.90 23.48 -15.03
N MET A 11 -19.24 23.09 -13.93
CA MET A 11 -18.08 23.80 -13.39
C MET A 11 -16.90 23.54 -14.32
N ALA A 12 -16.67 24.46 -15.24
CA ALA A 12 -15.49 24.45 -16.10
C ALA A 12 -14.25 24.66 -15.22
N VAL A 13 -13.53 23.58 -14.96
CA VAL A 13 -12.14 23.65 -14.45
C VAL A 13 -11.31 24.23 -15.59
N LEU A 14 -11.03 25.52 -15.53
CA LEU A 14 -10.02 26.16 -16.37
C LEU A 14 -8.64 25.58 -15.98
N VAL A 15 -8.26 24.49 -16.65
CA VAL A 15 -6.86 24.07 -16.73
C VAL A 15 -6.17 25.13 -17.56
N PHE A 16 -5.51 26.06 -16.92
CA PHE A 16 -4.50 26.90 -17.57
C PHE A 16 -3.39 25.96 -18.05
N GLY A 17 -3.56 25.43 -19.25
CA GLY A 17 -2.50 24.82 -20.01
C GLY A 17 -1.46 25.89 -20.30
N LEU A 18 -0.42 25.94 -19.52
CA LEU A 18 0.83 26.60 -19.93
C LEU A 18 1.29 25.87 -21.18
N ILE A 19 0.92 26.38 -22.35
CA ILE A 19 1.56 26.07 -23.60
C ILE A 19 2.97 26.65 -23.46
N ILE A 20 3.91 25.83 -23.03
CA ILE A 20 5.34 26.12 -23.13
C ILE A 20 5.64 25.97 -24.61
N PRO A 21 5.95 27.05 -25.33
CA PRO A 21 6.35 26.93 -26.72
C PRO A 21 7.60 26.03 -26.77
N SER A 22 7.61 25.07 -27.67
CA SER A 22 8.69 24.08 -27.90
C SER A 22 10.03 24.68 -28.39
N THR A 23 10.19 25.98 -28.28
CA THR A 23 11.40 26.73 -28.67
C THR A 23 12.33 27.01 -27.48
N PHE A 24 12.06 26.50 -26.28
CA PHE A 24 12.96 26.64 -25.11
C PHE A 24 13.94 25.47 -24.95
N ALA A 25 14.27 24.77 -26.02
CA ALA A 25 15.44 23.90 -26.06
C ALA A 25 16.62 24.72 -26.63
N GLY A 26 17.17 25.60 -25.82
CA GLY A 26 18.27 26.41 -26.31
C GLY A 26 18.87 27.32 -25.24
N SER A 27 20.09 26.98 -24.86
CA SER A 27 21.07 27.88 -24.21
C SER A 27 20.71 28.30 -22.77
N SER A 28 21.44 27.76 -21.84
CA SER A 28 21.64 28.24 -20.49
C SER A 28 22.37 29.61 -20.47
N ASN A 29 21.71 30.65 -20.97
CA ASN A 29 22.23 32.01 -20.83
C ASN A 29 21.58 32.66 -19.63
N ASP A 30 22.17 32.41 -18.47
CA ASP A 30 21.89 33.09 -17.18
C ASP A 30 22.28 34.60 -17.19
N GLU A 31 22.62 35.14 -18.32
CA GLU A 31 23.23 36.50 -18.44
C GLU A 31 22.26 37.66 -18.19
N GLY A 32 20.94 37.40 -18.08
CA GLY A 32 19.93 38.45 -17.90
C GLY A 32 19.32 38.59 -16.53
N TYR A 33 19.56 37.67 -15.58
CA TYR A 33 18.92 37.68 -14.27
C TYR A 33 19.76 38.36 -13.20
N SER A 34 19.08 39.11 -12.29
CA SER A 34 19.75 39.67 -11.12
C SER A 34 20.27 38.53 -10.19
N PRO A 35 21.30 38.78 -9.38
CA PRO A 35 21.82 37.80 -8.42
C PRO A 35 20.73 37.23 -7.50
N GLU A 36 19.79 38.05 -7.07
CA GLU A 36 18.63 37.62 -6.25
C GLU A 36 17.73 36.67 -7.02
N MET A 37 17.44 36.96 -8.28
CA MET A 37 16.61 36.08 -9.12
C MET A 37 17.30 34.74 -9.38
N LYS A 38 18.61 34.72 -9.63
CA LYS A 38 19.40 33.49 -9.78
C LYS A 38 19.34 32.64 -8.52
N ALA A 39 19.50 33.23 -7.34
CA ALA A 39 19.40 32.54 -6.05
C ALA A 39 18.02 31.91 -5.88
N LYS A 40 16.94 32.62 -6.18
CA LYS A 40 15.57 32.11 -6.08
C LYS A 40 15.29 30.98 -7.07
N ILE A 41 15.82 31.05 -8.29
CA ILE A 41 15.73 29.98 -9.28
C ILE A 41 16.42 28.70 -8.77
N GLU A 42 17.62 28.82 -8.22
CA GLU A 42 18.35 27.66 -7.68
C GLU A 42 17.64 27.04 -6.44
N GLU A 43 17.09 27.85 -5.57
CA GLU A 43 16.26 27.37 -4.46
C GLU A 43 15.04 26.60 -4.98
N THR A 44 14.29 27.17 -5.93
CA THR A 44 13.12 26.51 -6.55
C THR A 44 13.49 25.21 -7.24
N LYS A 45 14.61 25.16 -7.95
CA LYS A 45 15.12 23.92 -8.57
C LYS A 45 15.44 22.85 -7.53
N LYS A 46 16.05 23.23 -6.41
CA LYS A 46 16.35 22.32 -5.30
C LYS A 46 15.08 21.74 -4.67
N GLU A 47 14.08 22.59 -4.43
CA GLU A 47 12.79 22.15 -3.91
C GLU A 47 12.06 21.22 -4.89
N LEU A 48 12.03 21.58 -6.17
CA LEU A 48 11.43 20.76 -7.22
C LEU A 48 12.12 19.38 -7.30
N LYS A 49 13.45 19.37 -7.24
CA LYS A 49 14.21 18.12 -7.25
C LYS A 49 13.83 17.24 -6.04
N LYS A 50 13.78 17.82 -4.84
CA LYS A 50 13.36 17.08 -3.64
C LYS A 50 11.97 16.48 -3.82
N PHE A 51 11.00 17.24 -4.30
CA PHE A 51 9.64 16.78 -4.54
C PHE A 51 9.57 15.65 -5.58
N THR A 52 10.34 15.77 -6.68
CA THR A 52 10.39 14.72 -7.72
C THR A 52 11.04 13.45 -7.21
N ASP A 53 12.13 13.55 -6.43
CA ASP A 53 12.81 12.41 -5.83
C ASP A 53 11.88 11.68 -4.83
N GLU A 54 11.16 12.40 -3.97
CA GLU A 54 10.18 11.83 -3.04
C GLU A 54 9.05 11.10 -3.78
N ARG A 55 8.53 11.68 -4.87
CA ARG A 55 7.52 11.02 -5.70
C ARG A 55 8.04 9.75 -6.36
N ALA A 56 9.25 9.77 -6.88
CA ALA A 56 9.88 8.59 -7.47
C ALA A 56 10.09 7.49 -6.43
N LEU A 57 10.53 7.85 -5.23
CA LEU A 57 10.70 6.93 -4.10
C LEU A 57 9.36 6.30 -3.70
N THR A 58 8.32 7.10 -3.52
CA THR A 58 6.97 6.64 -3.21
C THR A 58 6.45 5.67 -4.27
N ALA A 59 6.60 6.00 -5.55
CA ALA A 59 6.17 5.13 -6.65
C ALA A 59 6.90 3.78 -6.63
N LYS A 60 8.21 3.78 -6.30
CA LYS A 60 9.00 2.55 -6.12
C LYS A 60 8.44 1.70 -4.98
N HIS A 61 8.19 2.29 -3.79
CA HIS A 61 7.63 1.57 -2.64
C HIS A 61 6.27 0.95 -2.97
N LEU A 62 5.36 1.72 -3.60
CA LEU A 62 4.04 1.22 -3.99
C LEU A 62 4.12 0.08 -5.03
N LYS A 63 5.10 0.12 -5.93
CA LYS A 63 5.35 -0.98 -6.88
C LYS A 63 5.87 -2.23 -6.16
N THR A 64 6.81 -2.07 -5.22
CA THR A 64 7.30 -3.17 -4.39
C THR A 64 6.16 -3.78 -3.56
N PHE A 65 5.23 -2.94 -3.09
CA PHE A 65 4.04 -3.40 -2.36
C PHE A 65 3.10 -4.24 -3.25
N ASP A 66 2.89 -3.85 -4.51
CA ASP A 66 2.11 -4.67 -5.46
C ASP A 66 2.77 -6.05 -5.66
N GLU A 67 4.08 -6.11 -5.84
CA GLU A 67 4.83 -7.35 -5.99
C GLU A 67 4.75 -8.22 -4.72
N LEU A 68 4.85 -7.58 -3.53
CA LEU A 68 4.69 -8.25 -2.25
C LEU A 68 3.35 -9.00 -2.17
N ASP A 69 2.25 -8.30 -2.39
CA ASP A 69 0.92 -8.88 -2.16
C ASP A 69 0.47 -9.79 -3.29
N PHE A 70 0.67 -9.36 -4.55
CA PHE A 70 0.13 -10.09 -5.71
C PHE A 70 0.96 -11.33 -6.05
N VAL A 71 2.26 -11.31 -5.73
CA VAL A 71 3.18 -12.39 -6.11
C VAL A 71 3.71 -13.10 -4.87
N VAL A 72 4.47 -12.41 -4.03
CA VAL A 72 5.20 -13.04 -2.93
C VAL A 72 4.25 -13.66 -1.90
N PHE A 73 3.30 -12.87 -1.40
CA PHE A 73 2.30 -13.36 -0.44
C PHE A 73 1.33 -14.36 -1.07
N THR A 74 0.70 -13.98 -2.18
CA THR A 74 -0.32 -14.81 -2.83
C THR A 74 0.19 -16.17 -3.26
N ASN A 75 1.43 -16.25 -3.75
CA ASN A 75 2.05 -17.52 -4.17
C ASN A 75 2.90 -18.17 -3.08
N GLN A 76 2.93 -17.59 -1.86
CA GLN A 76 3.72 -18.09 -0.73
C GLN A 76 5.23 -18.18 -1.04
N GLU A 77 5.77 -17.23 -1.79
CA GLU A 77 7.18 -17.16 -2.16
C GLU A 77 8.04 -16.58 -1.01
N TRP A 78 7.97 -17.19 0.18
CA TRP A 78 8.51 -16.66 1.44
C TRP A 78 10.00 -16.33 1.41
N THR A 79 10.77 -17.00 0.58
CA THR A 79 12.20 -16.72 0.39
C THR A 79 12.44 -15.34 -0.24
N ARG A 80 11.43 -14.74 -0.87
CA ARG A 80 11.47 -13.42 -1.48
C ARG A 80 10.95 -12.30 -0.58
N LEU A 81 10.43 -12.62 0.60
CA LEU A 81 9.86 -11.58 1.49
C LEU A 81 10.89 -10.48 1.84
N HIS A 82 12.18 -10.81 1.85
CA HIS A 82 13.27 -9.86 2.08
C HIS A 82 13.39 -8.76 1.00
N GLU A 83 12.75 -8.93 -0.16
CA GLU A 83 12.71 -7.90 -1.22
C GLU A 83 11.88 -6.67 -0.80
N SER A 84 10.94 -6.87 0.13
CA SER A 84 10.03 -5.83 0.65
C SER A 84 10.20 -5.55 2.14
N HIS A 85 10.79 -6.46 2.94
CA HIS A 85 10.90 -6.33 4.39
C HIS A 85 12.36 -6.41 4.86
N SER A 86 12.70 -5.58 5.85
CA SER A 86 13.98 -5.68 6.53
C SER A 86 14.05 -6.94 7.37
N LYS A 87 15.29 -7.42 7.65
CA LYS A 87 15.52 -8.57 8.53
C LYS A 87 14.88 -8.38 9.90
N ASP A 88 14.92 -7.15 10.43
CA ASP A 88 14.44 -6.81 11.77
C ASP A 88 13.08 -6.09 11.74
N VAL A 89 12.28 -6.31 10.71
CA VAL A 89 10.97 -5.67 10.56
C VAL A 89 10.12 -5.84 11.82
N LYS A 90 9.47 -4.75 12.24
CA LYS A 90 8.46 -4.79 13.30
C LYS A 90 7.07 -4.80 12.65
N VAL A 91 6.24 -5.75 13.03
CA VAL A 91 4.87 -5.90 12.53
C VAL A 91 3.89 -5.67 13.68
N ASN A 92 2.97 -4.75 13.49
CA ASN A 92 1.92 -4.41 14.45
C ASN A 92 0.60 -5.01 13.94
N TRP A 93 0.02 -5.91 14.70
CA TRP A 93 -1.16 -6.69 14.33
C TRP A 93 -2.47 -6.03 14.79
N PRO A 94 -3.62 -6.36 14.16
CA PRO A 94 -4.90 -5.70 14.46
C PRO A 94 -5.42 -5.89 15.88
N ASP A 95 -4.96 -6.91 16.59
CA ASP A 95 -5.32 -7.20 17.98
C ASP A 95 -4.46 -6.45 19.01
N GLY A 96 -3.51 -5.61 18.52
CA GLY A 96 -2.66 -4.77 19.33
C GLY A 96 -1.33 -5.40 19.76
N HIS A 97 -1.08 -6.68 19.45
CA HIS A 97 0.26 -7.24 19.68
C HIS A 97 1.22 -6.85 18.56
N SER A 98 2.51 -6.99 18.79
CA SER A 98 3.53 -6.81 17.75
C SER A 98 4.56 -7.94 17.77
N THR A 99 5.11 -8.24 16.60
CA THR A 99 6.19 -9.20 16.40
C THR A 99 7.40 -8.53 15.76
N LYS A 100 8.58 -9.13 15.89
CA LYS A 100 9.82 -8.60 15.33
C LYS A 100 10.60 -9.68 14.61
N GLY A 101 11.16 -9.29 13.47
CA GLY A 101 11.98 -10.14 12.62
C GLY A 101 11.21 -10.80 11.48
N ILE A 102 11.87 -10.88 10.33
CA ILE A 102 11.28 -11.39 9.11
C ILE A 102 10.88 -12.88 9.21
N ASP A 103 11.66 -13.69 9.91
CA ASP A 103 11.38 -15.11 10.09
C ASP A 103 10.08 -15.30 10.88
N LYS A 104 9.89 -14.51 11.94
CA LYS A 104 8.66 -14.54 12.74
C LYS A 104 7.46 -14.06 11.92
N HIS A 105 7.65 -13.01 11.12
CA HIS A 105 6.59 -12.53 10.22
C HIS A 105 6.19 -13.59 9.19
N ILE A 106 7.15 -14.32 8.62
CA ILE A 106 6.87 -15.44 7.70
C ILE A 106 6.06 -16.55 8.39
N GLU A 107 6.36 -16.90 9.64
CA GLU A 107 5.57 -17.87 10.40
C GLU A 107 4.12 -17.40 10.58
N ASP A 108 3.93 -16.14 10.94
CA ASP A 108 2.61 -15.55 11.16
C ASP A 108 1.79 -15.51 9.86
N LEU A 109 2.42 -15.14 8.73
CA LEU A 109 1.78 -15.17 7.41
C LEU A 109 1.39 -16.59 7.00
N LYS A 110 2.28 -17.58 7.18
CA LYS A 110 2.01 -18.99 6.89
C LYS A 110 0.81 -19.53 7.65
N ALA A 111 0.57 -19.05 8.87
CA ALA A 111 -0.56 -19.48 9.69
C ALA A 111 -1.91 -19.23 9.01
N MET A 112 -2.05 -18.18 8.18
CA MET A 112 -3.26 -17.89 7.42
C MET A 112 -3.54 -18.97 6.36
N PHE A 113 -2.51 -19.49 5.71
CA PHE A 113 -2.63 -20.50 4.65
C PHE A 113 -2.89 -21.91 5.19
N VAL A 114 -2.69 -22.14 6.50
CA VAL A 114 -3.01 -23.45 7.12
C VAL A 114 -4.48 -23.80 6.97
N TYR A 115 -5.39 -22.85 7.23
CA TYR A 115 -6.84 -23.11 7.20
C TYR A 115 -7.53 -22.61 5.92
N ALA A 116 -6.91 -21.66 5.21
CA ALA A 116 -7.39 -21.12 3.94
C ALA A 116 -6.23 -21.13 2.90
N PRO A 117 -5.90 -22.31 2.31
CA PRO A 117 -4.73 -22.45 1.43
C PRO A 117 -4.79 -21.60 0.15
N ASP A 118 -5.97 -21.16 -0.25
CA ASP A 118 -6.22 -20.30 -1.42
C ASP A 118 -6.25 -18.82 -1.08
N THR A 119 -5.80 -18.43 0.13
CA THR A 119 -5.66 -17.02 0.52
C THR A 119 -4.85 -16.26 -0.52
N ASN A 120 -5.36 -15.11 -0.95
CA ASN A 120 -4.71 -14.30 -1.96
C ASN A 120 -5.10 -12.82 -1.85
N ILE A 121 -4.25 -11.95 -2.40
CA ILE A 121 -4.52 -10.54 -2.65
C ILE A 121 -4.24 -10.28 -4.12
N LYS A 122 -5.23 -9.79 -4.88
CA LYS A 122 -5.11 -9.58 -6.34
C LYS A 122 -5.43 -8.17 -6.77
N VAL A 123 -5.87 -7.32 -5.85
CA VAL A 123 -6.23 -5.94 -6.14
C VAL A 123 -5.96 -5.04 -4.96
N HIS A 124 -5.42 -3.87 -5.26
CA HIS A 124 -5.28 -2.75 -4.35
C HIS A 124 -6.19 -1.61 -4.79
N PRO A 125 -7.42 -1.50 -4.26
CA PRO A 125 -8.35 -0.43 -4.63
C PRO A 125 -7.87 0.96 -4.22
N VAL A 126 -7.04 1.05 -3.19
CA VAL A 126 -6.45 2.30 -2.72
C VAL A 126 -4.97 2.11 -2.44
N LYS A 127 -4.15 3.00 -3.01
CA LYS A 127 -2.72 3.10 -2.70
C LYS A 127 -2.35 4.57 -2.58
N ILE A 128 -1.77 4.93 -1.46
CA ILE A 128 -1.26 6.27 -1.20
C ILE A 128 0.13 6.17 -0.56
N GLY A 129 0.91 7.24 -0.67
CA GLY A 129 2.21 7.29 -0.01
C GLY A 129 2.85 8.68 -0.11
N SER A 130 3.83 8.92 0.74
CA SER A 130 4.68 10.10 0.75
C SER A 130 6.04 9.73 1.32
N GLY A 131 7.08 9.89 0.50
CA GLY A 131 8.46 9.58 0.89
C GLY A 131 8.62 8.13 1.36
N GLU A 132 8.95 7.98 2.63
CA GLU A 132 9.17 6.68 3.29
C GLU A 132 7.90 6.00 3.79
N TRP A 133 6.73 6.54 3.51
CA TRP A 133 5.46 6.01 4.02
C TRP A 133 4.53 5.58 2.91
N THR A 134 3.89 4.43 3.11
CA THR A 134 2.81 3.95 2.25
C THR A 134 1.60 3.54 3.07
N SER A 135 0.41 3.63 2.46
CA SER A 135 -0.81 3.02 2.97
C SER A 135 -1.53 2.37 1.80
N VAL A 136 -1.78 1.09 1.90
CA VAL A 136 -2.36 0.27 0.83
C VAL A 136 -3.56 -0.49 1.39
N ILE A 137 -4.68 -0.44 0.69
CA ILE A 137 -5.80 -1.35 0.95
C ILE A 137 -5.71 -2.50 -0.04
N GLY A 138 -5.45 -3.70 0.46
CA GLY A 138 -5.53 -4.95 -0.28
C GLY A 138 -6.86 -5.67 -0.02
N VAL A 139 -7.45 -6.27 -1.06
CA VAL A 139 -8.60 -7.16 -0.89
C VAL A 139 -8.08 -8.57 -0.67
N MET A 140 -8.03 -9.00 0.59
CA MET A 140 -7.64 -10.35 0.97
C MET A 140 -8.84 -11.29 0.88
N ALA A 141 -8.71 -12.36 0.11
CA ALA A 141 -9.78 -13.33 -0.13
C ALA A 141 -9.27 -14.77 -0.01
N GLY A 142 -10.18 -15.69 0.29
CA GLY A 142 -9.88 -17.12 0.39
C GLY A 142 -11.10 -17.95 0.79
N THR A 143 -10.87 -19.24 1.06
CA THR A 143 -11.92 -20.19 1.46
C THR A 143 -11.45 -20.99 2.67
N PHE A 144 -12.25 -21.03 3.73
CA PHE A 144 -11.97 -21.81 4.94
C PHE A 144 -12.21 -23.31 4.69
N THR A 145 -11.17 -24.01 4.24
CA THR A 145 -11.27 -25.41 3.80
C THR A 145 -10.49 -26.44 4.63
N LYS A 146 -9.65 -25.98 5.58
CA LYS A 146 -8.84 -26.84 6.45
C LYS A 146 -9.09 -26.48 7.93
N PRO A 147 -8.87 -27.41 8.89
CA PRO A 147 -9.00 -27.11 10.31
C PRO A 147 -8.08 -25.94 10.72
N MET A 148 -8.68 -24.96 11.41
CA MET A 148 -7.94 -23.78 11.94
C MET A 148 -7.44 -24.09 13.34
N PRO A 149 -6.12 -24.08 13.59
CA PRO A 149 -5.55 -24.24 14.92
C PRO A 149 -5.92 -23.04 15.82
N ILE A 150 -6.37 -23.31 17.05
CA ILE A 150 -6.68 -22.27 18.06
C ILE A 150 -5.90 -22.47 19.37
N GLY A 151 -4.78 -23.19 19.29
CA GLY A 151 -3.94 -23.49 20.43
C GLY A 151 -4.39 -24.73 21.24
N ASN A 152 -3.49 -25.22 22.11
CA ASN A 152 -3.76 -26.34 23.01
C ASN A 152 -4.28 -27.61 22.30
N GLY A 153 -3.86 -27.85 21.06
CA GLY A 153 -4.32 -28.99 20.26
C GLY A 153 -5.77 -28.91 19.80
N LYS A 154 -6.44 -27.77 19.97
CA LYS A 154 -7.82 -27.54 19.53
C LYS A 154 -7.88 -26.95 18.14
N PHE A 155 -8.97 -27.26 17.43
CA PHE A 155 -9.20 -26.81 16.07
C PHE A 155 -10.64 -26.36 15.88
N ILE A 156 -10.85 -25.31 15.07
CA ILE A 156 -12.14 -25.00 14.50
C ILE A 156 -12.24 -25.74 13.18
N GLN A 157 -13.35 -26.50 13.00
CA GLN A 157 -13.55 -27.24 11.76
C GLN A 157 -13.88 -26.33 10.59
N PRO A 158 -13.46 -26.66 9.38
CA PRO A 158 -13.69 -25.84 8.20
C PRO A 158 -15.19 -25.75 7.89
N THR A 159 -15.62 -24.56 7.51
CA THR A 159 -17.03 -24.30 7.13
C THR A 159 -17.24 -24.36 5.61
N GLY A 160 -16.18 -24.36 4.81
CA GLY A 160 -16.24 -24.19 3.35
C GLY A 160 -16.65 -22.79 2.90
N LYS A 161 -16.81 -21.83 3.82
CA LYS A 161 -17.20 -20.46 3.48
C LYS A 161 -16.03 -19.66 2.91
N LYS A 162 -16.37 -18.82 1.93
CA LYS A 162 -15.46 -17.84 1.36
C LYS A 162 -15.44 -16.56 2.19
N TYR A 163 -14.30 -15.90 2.20
CA TYR A 163 -14.16 -14.55 2.75
C TYR A 163 -13.54 -13.60 1.73
N SER A 164 -13.86 -12.33 1.85
CA SER A 164 -13.25 -11.23 1.14
C SER A 164 -13.32 -10.00 2.02
N ILE A 165 -12.17 -9.53 2.50
CA ILE A 165 -12.06 -8.41 3.42
C ILE A 165 -11.05 -7.39 2.92
N ASN A 166 -11.27 -6.13 3.28
CA ASN A 166 -10.27 -5.10 3.09
C ASN A 166 -9.25 -5.19 4.22
N MET A 167 -7.99 -5.27 3.85
CA MET A 167 -6.86 -5.18 4.75
C MET A 167 -6.09 -3.90 4.42
N CYS A 168 -5.98 -3.00 5.37
CA CYS A 168 -5.14 -1.81 5.22
C CYS A 168 -3.78 -2.09 5.84
N THR A 169 -2.74 -1.94 5.05
CA THR A 169 -1.35 -2.04 5.51
C THR A 169 -0.69 -0.68 5.41
N MET A 170 -0.15 -0.19 6.52
CA MET A 170 0.75 0.97 6.52
C MET A 170 2.19 0.47 6.63
N GLY A 171 3.04 0.93 5.72
CA GLY A 171 4.47 0.59 5.70
C GLY A 171 5.34 1.81 5.93
N HIS A 172 6.32 1.68 6.84
CA HIS A 172 7.43 2.61 6.99
C HIS A 172 8.67 1.99 6.32
N TRP A 173 9.21 2.69 5.33
CA TRP A 173 10.28 2.20 4.47
C TRP A 173 11.60 2.90 4.79
N LYS A 174 12.70 2.13 4.78
CA LYS A 174 14.08 2.64 4.79
C LYS A 174 14.91 1.80 3.85
N ASP A 175 15.79 2.42 3.10
CA ASP A 175 16.69 1.74 2.16
C ASP A 175 15.98 0.78 1.19
N GLY A 176 14.72 1.09 0.84
CA GLY A 176 13.92 0.35 -0.12
C GLY A 176 13.13 -0.84 0.44
N VAL A 177 13.18 -1.10 1.75
CA VAL A 177 12.43 -2.16 2.43
C VAL A 177 11.63 -1.61 3.61
N MET A 178 10.53 -2.25 3.99
CA MET A 178 9.75 -1.92 5.18
C MET A 178 10.52 -2.32 6.44
N VAL A 179 10.69 -1.36 7.35
CA VAL A 179 11.27 -1.54 8.68
C VAL A 179 10.22 -1.66 9.76
N GLU A 180 9.05 -1.12 9.50
CA GLU A 180 7.88 -1.27 10.37
C GLU A 180 6.60 -1.33 9.54
N GLU A 181 5.66 -2.18 9.95
CA GLU A 181 4.39 -2.44 9.29
C GLU A 181 3.26 -2.42 10.31
N TRP A 182 2.10 -1.88 9.90
CA TRP A 182 0.85 -1.93 10.68
C TRP A 182 -0.24 -2.54 9.80
N LEU A 183 -0.86 -3.59 10.32
CA LEU A 183 -1.94 -4.32 9.68
C LEU A 183 -3.28 -3.98 10.34
N PHE A 184 -4.27 -3.67 9.51
CA PHE A 184 -5.62 -3.35 9.98
C PHE A 184 -6.66 -4.08 9.13
N TRP A 185 -7.51 -4.85 9.77
CA TRP A 185 -8.72 -5.40 9.18
C TRP A 185 -9.80 -5.56 10.25
N ASP A 186 -11.07 -5.69 9.82
CA ASP A 186 -12.17 -5.97 10.71
C ASP A 186 -12.24 -7.47 11.02
N ASN A 187 -11.73 -7.85 12.20
CA ASN A 187 -11.76 -9.23 12.70
C ASN A 187 -13.18 -9.76 12.85
N ALA A 188 -14.15 -8.94 13.27
CA ALA A 188 -15.53 -9.37 13.44
C ALA A 188 -16.16 -9.77 12.10
N THR A 189 -15.98 -8.92 11.08
CA THR A 189 -16.41 -9.24 9.71
C THR A 189 -15.67 -10.46 9.16
N TYR A 190 -14.36 -10.59 9.39
CA TYR A 190 -13.59 -11.75 8.96
C TYR A 190 -14.13 -13.05 9.56
N MET A 191 -14.25 -13.13 10.88
CA MET A 191 -14.79 -14.30 11.58
C MET A 191 -16.21 -14.64 11.15
N LYS A 192 -17.07 -13.64 10.98
CA LYS A 192 -18.45 -13.84 10.47
C LYS A 192 -18.46 -14.45 9.07
N GLN A 193 -17.59 -13.99 8.17
CA GLN A 193 -17.47 -14.53 6.81
C GLN A 193 -16.96 -15.97 6.83
N LEU A 194 -16.00 -16.29 7.71
CA LEU A 194 -15.56 -17.67 7.93
C LEU A 194 -16.64 -18.57 8.54
N GLY A 195 -17.72 -17.98 9.09
CA GLY A 195 -18.78 -18.71 9.80
C GLY A 195 -18.39 -19.14 11.20
N ILE A 196 -17.48 -18.41 11.86
CA ILE A 196 -16.95 -18.66 13.22
C ILE A 196 -17.49 -17.58 14.14
N GLY A 197 -18.34 -16.85 14.01
CA GLY A 197 -18.92 -15.86 14.91
C GLY A 197 -20.44 -15.90 14.86
N ASN A 198 -21.03 -15.87 16.00
CA ASN A 198 -22.46 -15.61 16.13
C ASN A 198 -22.72 -14.11 16.11
#